data_18fcf50b0cdfcb8fbc9eed73890918d2
#
_entry.id   18fcf50b0cdfcb8fbc9eed73890918d2
#
_cell.length_a   1.000
_cell.length_b   1.000
_cell.length_c   1.000
_cell.angle_alpha   90.00
_cell.angle_beta   90.00
_cell.angle_gamma   90.00
#
_symmetry.space_group_name_H-M   'P 1'
#
loop_
_entity.id
_entity.type
_entity.pdbx_description
1 polymer ?
#
loop_
_entity_poly.entity_id
_entity_poly.type
_entity_poly.pdbx_seq_one_letter_code
_entity_poly.pdbx_strand_id
1 'polypeptide(L)'
;MIRLILLGALALGSVNARADLATAEQQVGDQQLDAARATLEAHLRQQPGDQQARFLLARVLAWQGRPHEALPVYESLLTSQTDNVDYLLGYGQALLWAGFPQRALESLERAAVIAPDYGDVQTVIQQARAALVVPVTATAPTSDVPTQRRHELQISTRKDSLDNGFDDWRSHRLDYTSTRPEGPGWYGALLREQRFGEWDEGIELGAILPLNEKWTLQPEVGYQPSPYFLPEWHTDLRLQRRFENGYLGAVSMRRTEYETTRVDRLALSAERYFGNWRAGYTLNITDVADAGTPVGHNLGLDYYYRGLSYAGVRLTVGEEEAVEEQRLITSDVRALSLQGRHWFSRRWAMTWEIGHHKQGDYYTRQWLQLGLRHAF
;
A
#
# COMPACT_ATOMS: atom_id res chain seq x y z
N MET A 1 -1.51 -67.33 -0.45
CA MET A 1 -2.55 -66.52 0.22
C MET A 1 -2.19 -65.02 0.43
N ILE A 2 -0.92 -64.61 0.47
CA ILE A 2 -0.51 -63.22 0.76
C ILE A 2 -0.75 -62.24 -0.43
N ARG A 3 -0.76 -62.69 -1.69
CA ARG A 3 -0.97 -61.80 -2.85
C ARG A 3 -2.41 -61.39 -3.10
N LEU A 4 -3.43 -62.08 -2.59
CA LEU A 4 -4.83 -61.71 -2.74
C LEU A 4 -5.29 -60.67 -1.72
N ILE A 5 -4.64 -60.56 -0.57
CA ILE A 5 -5.02 -59.60 0.47
C ILE A 5 -4.50 -58.19 0.13
N LEU A 6 -3.37 -58.08 -0.58
CA LEU A 6 -2.82 -56.77 -1.01
C LEU A 6 -3.66 -56.11 -2.13
N LEU A 7 -4.24 -56.91 -3.02
CA LEU A 7 -5.12 -56.41 -4.12
C LEU A 7 -6.49 -55.95 -3.58
N GLY A 8 -7.00 -56.59 -2.51
CA GLY A 8 -8.26 -56.21 -1.88
C GLY A 8 -8.14 -54.89 -1.10
N ALA A 9 -7.02 -54.64 -0.43
CA ALA A 9 -6.76 -53.40 0.33
C ALA A 9 -6.57 -52.20 -0.60
N LEU A 10 -5.94 -52.37 -1.75
CA LEU A 10 -5.79 -51.32 -2.78
C LEU A 10 -7.13 -50.96 -3.44
N ALA A 11 -8.02 -51.93 -3.67
CA ALA A 11 -9.32 -51.68 -4.26
C ALA A 11 -10.30 -50.99 -3.29
N LEU A 12 -10.26 -51.30 -2.01
CA LEU A 12 -11.09 -50.66 -0.97
C LEU A 12 -10.62 -49.24 -0.70
N GLY A 13 -9.32 -48.95 -0.72
CA GLY A 13 -8.76 -47.61 -0.58
C GLY A 13 -9.17 -46.68 -1.73
N SER A 14 -9.24 -47.19 -2.96
CA SER A 14 -9.62 -46.37 -4.13
C SER A 14 -11.13 -46.06 -4.22
N VAL A 15 -11.97 -46.91 -3.64
CA VAL A 15 -13.44 -46.71 -3.56
C VAL A 15 -13.78 -45.63 -2.53
N ASN A 16 -13.17 -45.68 -1.36
CA ASN A 16 -13.37 -44.66 -0.31
C ASN A 16 -12.85 -43.28 -0.77
N ALA A 17 -11.72 -43.22 -1.45
CA ALA A 17 -11.15 -41.99 -1.95
C ALA A 17 -12.05 -41.26 -2.98
N ARG A 18 -12.67 -42.03 -3.91
CA ARG A 18 -13.64 -41.47 -4.85
C ARG A 18 -14.92 -40.98 -4.17
N ALA A 19 -15.35 -41.64 -3.11
CA ALA A 19 -16.52 -41.23 -2.33
C ALA A 19 -16.26 -39.93 -1.58
N ASP A 20 -15.08 -39.75 -1.01
CA ASP A 20 -14.70 -38.52 -0.27
C ASP A 20 -14.60 -37.32 -1.22
N LEU A 21 -14.00 -37.47 -2.42
CA LEU A 21 -13.93 -36.40 -3.40
C LEU A 21 -15.32 -36.02 -3.93
N ALA A 22 -16.18 -36.99 -4.26
CA ALA A 22 -17.54 -36.73 -4.69
C ALA A 22 -18.37 -36.05 -3.61
N THR A 23 -18.15 -36.41 -2.34
CA THR A 23 -18.79 -35.73 -1.20
C THR A 23 -18.34 -34.29 -1.09
N ALA A 24 -17.04 -34.00 -1.28
CA ALA A 24 -16.54 -32.64 -1.25
C ALA A 24 -17.07 -31.81 -2.44
N GLU A 25 -17.18 -32.37 -3.63
CA GLU A 25 -17.78 -31.72 -4.80
C GLU A 25 -19.26 -31.38 -4.56
N GLN A 26 -20.01 -32.28 -3.95
CA GLN A 26 -21.40 -32.02 -3.55
C GLN A 26 -21.48 -30.89 -2.53
N GLN A 27 -20.64 -30.92 -1.48
CA GLN A 27 -20.58 -29.87 -0.45
C GLN A 27 -20.24 -28.50 -1.07
N VAL A 28 -19.37 -28.45 -2.08
CA VAL A 28 -19.10 -27.22 -2.84
C VAL A 28 -20.36 -26.75 -3.59
N GLY A 29 -21.07 -27.66 -4.25
CA GLY A 29 -22.34 -27.36 -4.94
C GLY A 29 -23.41 -26.81 -3.99
N ASP A 30 -23.44 -27.32 -2.77
CA ASP A 30 -24.35 -26.90 -1.69
C ASP A 30 -23.84 -25.63 -0.93
N GLN A 31 -22.77 -25.00 -1.39
CA GLN A 31 -22.09 -23.83 -0.77
C GLN A 31 -21.57 -24.09 0.67
N GLN A 32 -21.38 -25.32 1.06
CA GLN A 32 -20.87 -25.75 2.35
C GLN A 32 -19.32 -25.79 2.34
N LEU A 33 -18.69 -24.65 2.08
CA LEU A 33 -17.26 -24.56 1.83
C LEU A 33 -16.39 -25.03 3.01
N ASP A 34 -16.84 -24.83 4.26
CA ASP A 34 -16.10 -25.30 5.45
C ASP A 34 -16.14 -26.83 5.56
N ALA A 35 -17.26 -27.45 5.26
CA ALA A 35 -17.39 -28.91 5.23
C ALA A 35 -16.55 -29.50 4.09
N ALA A 36 -16.63 -28.93 2.90
CA ALA A 36 -15.83 -29.34 1.73
C ALA A 36 -14.33 -29.29 2.05
N ARG A 37 -13.86 -28.21 2.67
CA ARG A 37 -12.46 -28.08 3.09
C ARG A 37 -12.06 -29.20 4.06
N ALA A 38 -12.85 -29.43 5.11
CA ALA A 38 -12.56 -30.47 6.10
C ALA A 38 -12.49 -31.87 5.47
N THR A 39 -13.42 -32.18 4.55
CA THR A 39 -13.45 -33.43 3.80
C THR A 39 -12.19 -33.59 2.92
N LEU A 40 -11.81 -32.52 2.18
CA LEU A 40 -10.62 -32.53 1.31
C LEU A 40 -9.31 -32.65 2.10
N GLU A 41 -9.20 -31.93 3.22
CA GLU A 41 -8.03 -32.04 4.11
C GLU A 41 -7.91 -33.45 4.71
N ALA A 42 -9.02 -34.09 5.09
CA ALA A 42 -9.04 -35.47 5.57
C ALA A 42 -8.63 -36.46 4.48
N HIS A 43 -9.16 -36.28 3.27
CA HIS A 43 -8.82 -37.07 2.09
C HIS A 43 -7.32 -36.97 1.75
N LEU A 44 -6.79 -35.75 1.69
CA LEU A 44 -5.38 -35.48 1.35
C LEU A 44 -4.39 -35.98 2.41
N ARG A 45 -4.81 -36.15 3.67
CA ARG A 45 -3.98 -36.84 4.68
C ARG A 45 -3.79 -38.33 4.37
N GLN A 46 -4.79 -38.96 3.76
CA GLN A 46 -4.74 -40.36 3.36
C GLN A 46 -4.10 -40.54 1.99
N GLN A 47 -4.36 -39.57 1.06
CA GLN A 47 -3.90 -39.59 -0.32
C GLN A 47 -3.23 -38.25 -0.69
N PRO A 48 -2.00 -38.01 -0.21
CA PRO A 48 -1.31 -36.74 -0.43
C PRO A 48 -0.99 -36.44 -1.91
N GLY A 49 -1.02 -37.45 -2.78
CA GLY A 49 -0.74 -37.33 -4.19
C GLY A 49 -1.96 -36.99 -5.07
N ASP A 50 -3.18 -36.92 -4.50
CA ASP A 50 -4.40 -36.67 -5.29
C ASP A 50 -4.44 -35.21 -5.75
N GLN A 51 -4.12 -35.00 -7.03
CA GLN A 51 -4.06 -33.65 -7.62
C GLN A 51 -5.44 -33.04 -7.81
N GLN A 52 -6.48 -33.86 -8.05
CA GLN A 52 -7.84 -33.37 -8.21
C GLN A 52 -8.40 -32.84 -6.88
N ALA A 53 -8.21 -33.59 -5.79
CA ALA A 53 -8.58 -33.15 -4.45
C ALA A 53 -7.80 -31.90 -4.04
N ARG A 54 -6.50 -31.83 -4.36
CA ARG A 54 -5.65 -30.66 -4.08
C ARG A 54 -6.10 -29.43 -4.86
N PHE A 55 -6.47 -29.59 -6.13
CA PHE A 55 -7.00 -28.49 -6.94
C PHE A 55 -8.35 -27.99 -6.39
N LEU A 56 -9.25 -28.88 -6.02
CA LEU A 56 -10.52 -28.51 -5.42
C LEU A 56 -10.32 -27.80 -4.07
N LEU A 57 -9.37 -28.26 -3.25
CA LEU A 57 -9.01 -27.58 -2.00
C LEU A 57 -8.51 -26.15 -2.23
N ALA A 58 -7.64 -25.93 -3.22
CA ALA A 58 -7.16 -24.60 -3.58
C ALA A 58 -8.32 -23.67 -3.99
N ARG A 59 -9.28 -24.16 -4.76
CA ARG A 59 -10.48 -23.40 -5.14
C ARG A 59 -11.34 -23.08 -3.93
N VAL A 60 -11.60 -24.05 -3.05
CA VAL A 60 -12.39 -23.86 -1.83
C VAL A 60 -11.75 -22.82 -0.92
N LEU A 61 -10.44 -22.88 -0.69
CA LEU A 61 -9.70 -21.88 0.08
C LEU A 61 -9.85 -20.47 -0.51
N ALA A 62 -9.73 -20.35 -1.83
CA ALA A 62 -9.89 -19.07 -2.52
C ALA A 62 -11.33 -18.53 -2.36
N TRP A 63 -12.35 -19.36 -2.52
CA TRP A 63 -13.76 -18.98 -2.34
C TRP A 63 -14.16 -18.66 -0.91
N GLN A 64 -13.46 -19.21 0.08
CA GLN A 64 -13.62 -18.84 1.50
C GLN A 64 -12.99 -17.46 1.83
N GLY A 65 -12.45 -16.73 0.85
CA GLY A 65 -11.73 -15.47 1.07
C GLY A 65 -10.35 -15.67 1.70
N ARG A 66 -9.74 -16.85 1.51
CA ARG A 66 -8.40 -17.24 1.99
C ARG A 66 -7.42 -17.45 0.82
N PRO A 67 -7.33 -16.51 -0.14
CA PRO A 67 -6.54 -16.71 -1.35
C PRO A 67 -5.05 -16.93 -1.05
N HIS A 68 -4.50 -16.30 -0.01
CA HIS A 68 -3.10 -16.49 0.38
C HIS A 68 -2.77 -17.93 0.78
N GLU A 69 -3.74 -18.68 1.30
CA GLU A 69 -3.56 -20.11 1.63
C GLU A 69 -3.75 -21.00 0.41
N ALA A 70 -4.51 -20.54 -0.59
CA ALA A 70 -4.66 -21.24 -1.86
C ALA A 70 -3.38 -21.17 -2.71
N LEU A 71 -2.61 -20.07 -2.67
CA LEU A 71 -1.43 -19.86 -3.52
C LEU A 71 -0.40 -21.01 -3.44
N PRO A 72 0.10 -21.43 -2.25
CA PRO A 72 1.08 -22.51 -2.18
C PRO A 72 0.53 -23.85 -2.68
N VAL A 73 -0.79 -24.06 -2.59
CA VAL A 73 -1.44 -25.27 -3.11
C VAL A 73 -1.40 -25.27 -4.65
N TYR A 74 -1.75 -24.14 -5.29
CA TYR A 74 -1.63 -23.99 -6.74
C TYR A 74 -0.19 -24.08 -7.22
N GLU A 75 0.77 -23.47 -6.51
CA GLU A 75 2.20 -23.55 -6.85
C GLU A 75 2.67 -25.01 -6.86
N SER A 76 2.25 -25.82 -5.89
CA SER A 76 2.58 -27.25 -5.87
C SER A 76 1.97 -28.03 -7.04
N LEU A 77 0.75 -27.68 -7.48
CA LEU A 77 0.09 -28.27 -8.64
C LEU A 77 0.83 -27.89 -9.94
N LEU A 78 1.18 -26.63 -10.09
CA LEU A 78 1.92 -26.11 -11.25
C LEU A 78 3.36 -26.62 -11.31
N THR A 79 3.96 -27.06 -10.21
CA THR A 79 5.25 -27.77 -10.25
C THR A 79 5.15 -29.10 -10.94
N SER A 80 4.02 -29.80 -10.84
CA SER A 80 3.78 -31.12 -11.48
C SER A 80 3.19 -31.03 -12.87
N GLN A 81 2.38 -29.99 -13.14
CA GLN A 81 1.71 -29.75 -14.43
C GLN A 81 1.78 -28.25 -14.76
N THR A 82 2.95 -27.82 -15.26
CA THR A 82 3.28 -26.40 -15.51
C THR A 82 2.34 -25.73 -16.50
N ASP A 83 1.75 -26.46 -17.43
CA ASP A 83 0.95 -25.95 -18.54
C ASP A 83 -0.54 -26.35 -18.44
N ASN A 84 -0.99 -26.75 -17.26
CA ASN A 84 -2.40 -27.01 -17.01
C ASN A 84 -3.18 -25.70 -16.93
N VAL A 85 -4.06 -25.46 -17.91
CA VAL A 85 -4.79 -24.18 -18.06
C VAL A 85 -5.70 -23.89 -16.86
N ASP A 86 -6.37 -24.91 -16.31
CA ASP A 86 -7.26 -24.74 -15.16
C ASP A 86 -6.48 -24.38 -13.89
N TYR A 87 -5.27 -24.94 -13.73
CA TYR A 87 -4.39 -24.57 -12.61
C TYR A 87 -3.84 -23.14 -12.77
N LEU A 88 -3.44 -22.77 -13.99
CA LEU A 88 -2.99 -21.41 -14.29
C LEU A 88 -4.10 -20.38 -14.10
N LEU A 89 -5.33 -20.69 -14.54
CA LEU A 89 -6.51 -19.85 -14.33
C LEU A 89 -6.84 -19.70 -12.84
N GLY A 90 -6.93 -20.81 -12.13
CA GLY A 90 -7.24 -20.81 -10.69
C GLY A 90 -6.16 -20.10 -9.87
N TYR A 91 -4.89 -20.28 -10.21
CA TYR A 91 -3.77 -19.57 -9.60
C TYR A 91 -3.82 -18.07 -9.89
N GLY A 92 -4.06 -17.69 -11.16
CA GLY A 92 -4.24 -16.29 -11.55
C GLY A 92 -5.40 -15.62 -10.83
N GLN A 93 -6.53 -16.30 -10.68
CA GLN A 93 -7.68 -15.80 -9.92
C GLN A 93 -7.35 -15.65 -8.42
N ALA A 94 -6.67 -16.63 -7.83
CA ALA A 94 -6.24 -16.56 -6.44
C ALA A 94 -5.22 -15.43 -6.21
N LEU A 95 -4.28 -15.23 -7.13
CA LEU A 95 -3.33 -14.11 -7.11
C LEU A 95 -4.06 -12.75 -7.19
N LEU A 96 -5.07 -12.65 -8.06
CA LEU A 96 -5.86 -11.43 -8.17
C LEU A 96 -6.60 -11.12 -6.87
N TRP A 97 -7.24 -12.12 -6.26
CA TRP A 97 -7.91 -11.97 -4.96
C TRP A 97 -6.96 -11.75 -3.79
N ALA A 98 -5.73 -12.23 -3.90
CA ALA A 98 -4.66 -11.97 -2.93
C ALA A 98 -4.02 -10.58 -3.09
N GLY A 99 -4.41 -9.81 -4.14
CA GLY A 99 -3.89 -8.47 -4.38
C GLY A 99 -2.58 -8.43 -5.19
N PHE A 100 -2.30 -9.47 -5.99
CA PHE A 100 -1.12 -9.59 -6.84
C PHE A 100 -1.46 -9.56 -8.35
N PRO A 101 -2.08 -8.47 -8.88
CA PRO A 101 -2.60 -8.45 -10.24
C PRO A 101 -1.52 -8.62 -11.32
N GLN A 102 -0.28 -8.18 -11.09
CA GLN A 102 0.82 -8.39 -12.02
C GLN A 102 1.17 -9.87 -12.17
N ARG A 103 1.33 -10.57 -11.03
CA ARG A 103 1.59 -12.02 -11.04
C ARG A 103 0.39 -12.81 -11.58
N ALA A 104 -0.82 -12.30 -11.33
CA ALA A 104 -2.04 -12.88 -11.92
C ALA A 104 -1.98 -12.81 -13.45
N LEU A 105 -1.61 -11.66 -14.03
CA LEU A 105 -1.45 -11.50 -15.47
C LEU A 105 -0.42 -12.47 -16.05
N GLU A 106 0.75 -12.60 -15.42
CA GLU A 106 1.80 -13.53 -15.87
C GLU A 106 1.27 -14.97 -15.97
N SER A 107 0.51 -15.42 -14.97
CA SER A 107 -0.11 -16.76 -14.99
C SER A 107 -1.20 -16.87 -16.05
N LEU A 108 -2.06 -15.88 -16.15
CA LEU A 108 -3.21 -15.88 -17.08
C LEU A 108 -2.79 -15.72 -18.54
N GLU A 109 -1.74 -14.95 -18.83
CA GLU A 109 -1.19 -14.82 -20.18
C GLU A 109 -0.56 -16.14 -20.64
N ARG A 110 0.07 -16.89 -19.74
CA ARG A 110 0.51 -18.26 -20.04
C ARG A 110 -0.70 -19.15 -20.36
N ALA A 111 -1.77 -19.09 -19.57
CA ALA A 111 -3.00 -19.83 -19.84
C ALA A 111 -3.60 -19.45 -21.21
N ALA A 112 -3.62 -18.15 -21.54
CA ALA A 112 -4.14 -17.66 -22.82
C ALA A 112 -3.31 -18.09 -24.04
N VAL A 113 -2.00 -18.27 -23.88
CA VAL A 113 -1.15 -18.83 -24.95
C VAL A 113 -1.50 -20.29 -25.23
N ILE A 114 -1.85 -21.07 -24.20
CA ILE A 114 -2.19 -22.48 -24.33
C ILE A 114 -3.63 -22.68 -24.83
N ALA A 115 -4.56 -21.87 -24.34
CA ALA A 115 -5.98 -21.93 -24.67
C ALA A 115 -6.53 -20.50 -24.96
N PRO A 116 -6.27 -19.96 -26.17
CA PRO A 116 -6.63 -18.58 -26.51
C PRO A 116 -8.15 -18.32 -26.54
N ASP A 117 -8.94 -19.35 -26.82
CA ASP A 117 -10.41 -19.24 -26.87
C ASP A 117 -11.11 -19.51 -25.53
N TYR A 118 -10.36 -19.69 -24.46
CA TYR A 118 -10.96 -19.97 -23.15
C TYR A 118 -11.47 -18.64 -22.52
N GLY A 119 -12.79 -18.43 -22.63
CA GLY A 119 -13.45 -17.17 -22.23
C GLY A 119 -13.20 -16.75 -20.80
N ASP A 120 -13.12 -17.70 -19.84
CA ASP A 120 -12.85 -17.39 -18.43
C ASP A 120 -11.44 -16.82 -18.24
N VAL A 121 -10.44 -17.32 -18.97
CA VAL A 121 -9.07 -16.80 -18.94
C VAL A 121 -9.06 -15.34 -19.42
N GLN A 122 -9.75 -15.05 -20.54
CA GLN A 122 -9.84 -13.70 -21.08
C GLN A 122 -10.55 -12.75 -20.10
N THR A 123 -11.61 -13.22 -19.45
CA THR A 123 -12.35 -12.44 -18.46
C THR A 123 -11.46 -12.07 -17.26
N VAL A 124 -10.70 -13.02 -16.72
CA VAL A 124 -9.83 -12.77 -15.57
C VAL A 124 -8.61 -11.94 -15.96
N ILE A 125 -8.10 -12.04 -17.19
CA ILE A 125 -7.08 -11.12 -17.74
C ILE A 125 -7.59 -9.68 -17.71
N GLN A 126 -8.83 -9.44 -18.17
CA GLN A 126 -9.39 -8.08 -18.13
C GLN A 126 -9.54 -7.56 -16.69
N GLN A 127 -9.96 -8.42 -15.77
CA GLN A 127 -10.01 -8.06 -14.34
C GLN A 127 -8.62 -7.75 -13.76
N ALA A 128 -7.61 -8.54 -14.10
CA ALA A 128 -6.25 -8.31 -13.65
C ALA A 128 -5.65 -7.04 -14.24
N ARG A 129 -5.91 -6.76 -15.53
CA ARG A 129 -5.53 -5.50 -16.18
C ARG A 129 -6.25 -4.30 -15.58
N ALA A 130 -7.55 -4.42 -15.33
CA ALA A 130 -8.32 -3.39 -14.65
C ALA A 130 -7.76 -3.11 -13.24
N ALA A 131 -7.37 -4.14 -12.50
CA ALA A 131 -6.75 -3.99 -11.19
C ALA A 131 -5.37 -3.31 -11.22
N LEU A 132 -4.65 -3.38 -12.34
CA LEU A 132 -3.40 -2.64 -12.57
C LEU A 132 -3.63 -1.19 -13.01
N VAL A 133 -4.77 -0.91 -13.64
CA VAL A 133 -5.15 0.45 -14.10
C VAL A 133 -5.81 1.27 -12.98
N VAL A 134 -6.21 0.63 -11.88
CA VAL A 134 -6.84 1.33 -10.75
C VAL A 134 -5.90 2.38 -10.18
N PRO A 135 -6.36 3.64 -10.05
CA PRO A 135 -5.61 4.68 -9.34
C PRO A 135 -5.30 4.18 -7.95
N VAL A 136 -4.04 4.39 -7.54
CA VAL A 136 -3.62 4.10 -6.17
C VAL A 136 -4.27 5.08 -5.20
N THR A 137 -5.53 4.88 -4.96
CA THR A 137 -6.08 4.84 -3.63
C THR A 137 -6.03 3.37 -3.27
N ALA A 138 -5.04 2.97 -2.49
CA ALA A 138 -4.84 1.60 -2.09
C ALA A 138 -6.13 1.03 -1.51
N THR A 139 -6.90 0.34 -2.32
CA THR A 139 -8.12 -0.35 -1.88
C THR A 139 -7.82 -1.83 -1.81
N ALA A 140 -7.95 -2.39 -0.61
CA ALA A 140 -7.98 -3.83 -0.38
C ALA A 140 -9.05 -4.48 -1.29
N PRO A 141 -8.86 -5.75 -1.70
CA PRO A 141 -9.84 -6.47 -2.48
C PRO A 141 -11.10 -6.69 -1.63
N THR A 142 -12.09 -5.86 -1.84
CA THR A 142 -13.46 -6.13 -1.43
C THR A 142 -14.30 -6.17 -2.69
N SER A 143 -15.12 -7.20 -2.80
CA SER A 143 -16.16 -7.40 -3.82
C SER A 143 -17.29 -6.36 -3.76
N ASP A 144 -17.03 -5.21 -3.14
CA ASP A 144 -17.86 -4.02 -3.20
C ASP A 144 -16.90 -2.85 -3.41
N VAL A 145 -16.87 -2.27 -4.61
CA VAL A 145 -16.35 -0.90 -4.79
C VAL A 145 -17.22 -0.04 -3.87
N PRO A 146 -16.68 0.53 -2.79
CA PRO A 146 -17.51 1.33 -1.91
C PRO A 146 -17.96 2.55 -2.72
N THR A 147 -19.21 2.54 -3.15
CA THR A 147 -19.88 3.75 -3.68
C THR A 147 -19.97 4.81 -2.59
N GLN A 148 -19.68 4.43 -1.35
CA GLN A 148 -19.72 5.27 -0.17
C GLN A 148 -18.39 5.98 0.08
N ARG A 149 -18.49 7.18 0.59
CA ARG A 149 -17.37 7.99 1.04
C ARG A 149 -16.68 7.30 2.23
N ARG A 150 -15.37 7.15 2.17
CA ARG A 150 -14.53 6.62 3.26
C ARG A 150 -14.02 7.77 4.09
N HIS A 151 -14.22 7.68 5.38
CA HIS A 151 -13.72 8.62 6.37
C HIS A 151 -12.61 7.97 7.18
N GLU A 152 -11.52 8.70 7.42
CA GLU A 152 -10.41 8.23 8.24
C GLU A 152 -10.00 9.33 9.21
N LEU A 153 -9.80 8.95 10.46
CA LEU A 153 -9.23 9.78 11.52
C LEU A 153 -7.93 9.17 11.99
N GLN A 154 -6.87 9.96 12.07
CA GLN A 154 -5.57 9.51 12.57
C GLN A 154 -5.09 10.46 13.66
N ILE A 155 -4.64 9.91 14.77
CA ILE A 155 -3.85 10.62 15.76
C ILE A 155 -2.42 10.10 15.71
N SER A 156 -1.44 10.99 15.73
CA SER A 156 -0.04 10.62 15.75
C SER A 156 0.76 11.51 16.70
N THR A 157 1.83 10.95 17.23
CA THR A 157 2.81 11.66 18.05
C THR A 157 4.21 11.32 17.55
N ARG A 158 5.09 12.31 17.58
CA ARG A 158 6.48 12.19 17.19
C ARG A 158 7.35 12.83 18.26
N LYS A 159 8.48 12.20 18.51
CA LYS A 159 9.57 12.73 19.33
C LYS A 159 10.85 12.70 18.51
N ASP A 160 11.54 13.82 18.43
CA ASP A 160 12.86 13.97 17.84
C ASP A 160 13.87 14.23 18.95
N SER A 161 14.95 13.46 18.98
CA SER A 161 16.09 13.69 19.86
C SER A 161 17.21 14.31 19.04
N LEU A 162 17.74 15.42 19.52
CA LEU A 162 18.78 16.19 18.86
C LEU A 162 20.12 16.04 19.59
N ASP A 163 21.22 16.11 18.81
CA ASP A 163 22.56 16.30 19.34
C ASP A 163 22.85 17.80 19.56
N ASN A 164 24.09 18.13 19.90
CA ASN A 164 24.56 19.51 20.06
C ASN A 164 23.92 20.31 21.21
N GLY A 165 23.26 19.61 22.16
CA GLY A 165 22.67 20.26 23.35
C GLY A 165 21.34 20.94 23.11
N PHE A 166 20.71 20.77 21.96
CA PHE A 166 19.34 21.20 21.71
C PHE A 166 18.34 20.34 22.48
N ASP A 167 17.25 20.96 22.93
CA ASP A 167 16.11 20.27 23.52
C ASP A 167 15.42 19.37 22.49
N ASP A 168 14.88 18.24 22.95
CA ASP A 168 14.07 17.35 22.13
C ASP A 168 12.84 18.06 21.57
N TRP A 169 12.52 17.82 20.29
CA TRP A 169 11.29 18.31 19.68
C TRP A 169 10.15 17.30 19.84
N ARG A 170 8.94 17.80 19.88
CA ARG A 170 7.73 16.98 19.97
C ARG A 170 6.67 17.49 19.01
N SER A 171 5.91 16.56 18.44
CA SER A 171 4.80 16.92 17.55
C SER A 171 3.61 15.99 17.81
N HIS A 172 2.43 16.56 17.80
CA HIS A 172 1.14 15.88 17.88
C HIS A 172 0.28 16.32 16.71
N ARG A 173 -0.35 15.37 16.06
CA ARG A 173 -1.16 15.64 14.87
C ARG A 173 -2.45 14.83 14.90
N LEU A 174 -3.57 15.47 14.57
CA LEU A 174 -4.85 14.87 14.35
C LEU A 174 -5.25 15.12 12.90
N ASP A 175 -5.29 14.06 12.10
CA ASP A 175 -5.65 14.13 10.69
C ASP A 175 -7.05 13.57 10.48
N TYR A 176 -7.83 14.22 9.65
CA TYR A 176 -9.09 13.71 9.12
C TYR A 176 -9.05 13.71 7.60
N THR A 177 -9.48 12.61 7.01
CA THR A 177 -9.55 12.45 5.55
C THR A 177 -10.91 11.91 5.15
N SER A 178 -11.48 12.46 4.09
CA SER A 178 -12.73 12.02 3.49
C SER A 178 -12.55 11.87 1.99
N THR A 179 -12.55 10.63 1.50
CA THR A 179 -12.30 10.30 0.09
C THR A 179 -13.45 9.50 -0.52
N ARG A 180 -13.58 9.59 -1.84
CA ARG A 180 -14.42 8.70 -2.66
C ARG A 180 -13.54 8.01 -3.69
N PRO A 181 -13.87 6.79 -4.13
CA PRO A 181 -13.17 6.12 -5.21
C PRO A 181 -13.14 6.95 -6.50
N GLU A 182 -14.30 7.53 -6.84
CA GLU A 182 -14.48 8.43 -7.97
C GLU A 182 -15.14 9.71 -7.48
N GLY A 183 -14.42 10.83 -7.48
CA GLY A 183 -14.94 12.12 -7.07
C GLY A 183 -14.06 12.88 -6.08
N PRO A 184 -14.49 14.08 -5.68
CA PRO A 184 -13.67 14.90 -4.80
C PRO A 184 -13.56 14.35 -3.39
N GLY A 185 -12.35 14.44 -2.87
CA GLY A 185 -12.00 14.22 -1.47
C GLY A 185 -11.55 15.52 -0.80
N TRP A 186 -11.48 15.50 0.51
CA TRP A 186 -10.90 16.58 1.31
C TRP A 186 -10.26 16.02 2.58
N TYR A 187 -9.34 16.78 3.12
CA TYR A 187 -8.65 16.44 4.35
C TYR A 187 -8.37 17.69 5.16
N GLY A 188 -8.12 17.49 6.44
CA GLY A 188 -7.69 18.54 7.34
C GLY A 188 -6.86 17.96 8.45
N ALA A 189 -6.05 18.79 9.07
CA ALA A 189 -5.24 18.41 10.21
C ALA A 189 -5.20 19.54 11.25
N LEU A 190 -5.15 19.14 12.52
CA LEU A 190 -4.71 19.96 13.63
C LEU A 190 -3.31 19.52 14.01
N LEU A 191 -2.41 20.45 14.18
CA LEU A 191 -1.03 20.18 14.54
C LEU A 191 -0.65 21.01 15.78
N ARG A 192 0.21 20.41 16.61
CA ARG A 192 0.82 21.06 17.76
C ARG A 192 2.26 20.58 17.85
N GLU A 193 3.20 21.50 17.75
CA GLU A 193 4.64 21.20 17.75
C GLU A 193 5.37 21.97 18.84
N GLN A 194 6.37 21.32 19.43
CA GLN A 194 7.29 21.94 20.39
C GLN A 194 8.70 21.91 19.84
N ARG A 195 9.32 23.08 19.76
CA ARG A 195 10.75 23.27 19.48
C ARG A 195 11.27 24.41 20.32
N PHE A 196 12.52 24.36 20.70
CA PHE A 196 13.18 25.44 21.46
C PHE A 196 12.45 25.84 22.77
N GLY A 197 11.73 24.89 23.39
CA GLY A 197 10.92 25.14 24.58
C GLY A 197 9.51 25.66 24.29
N GLU A 198 9.25 26.24 23.12
CA GLU A 198 7.98 26.86 22.73
C GLU A 198 7.04 25.90 22.00
N TRP A 199 5.74 26.20 22.05
CA TRP A 199 4.71 25.43 21.38
C TRP A 199 4.00 26.26 20.32
N ASP A 200 3.97 25.76 19.08
CA ASP A 200 3.15 26.29 18.00
C ASP A 200 1.99 25.35 17.68
N GLU A 201 0.86 25.93 17.33
CA GLU A 201 -0.35 25.21 16.94
C GLU A 201 -0.80 25.68 15.57
N GLY A 202 -1.45 24.79 14.80
CA GLY A 202 -1.91 25.16 13.47
C GLY A 202 -3.00 24.24 12.94
N ILE A 203 -3.56 24.67 11.82
CA ILE A 203 -4.56 23.95 11.04
C ILE A 203 -4.13 23.87 9.59
N GLU A 204 -4.38 22.72 8.98
CA GLU A 204 -4.22 22.50 7.53
C GLU A 204 -5.54 22.01 6.94
N LEU A 205 -5.87 22.48 5.75
CA LEU A 205 -7.04 22.06 4.98
C LEU A 205 -6.63 21.84 3.53
N GLY A 206 -7.10 20.75 2.95
CA GLY A 206 -6.83 20.45 1.55
C GLY A 206 -7.96 19.69 0.88
N ALA A 207 -7.90 19.67 -0.45
CA ALA A 207 -8.84 18.94 -1.27
C ALA A 207 -8.12 18.06 -2.29
N ILE A 208 -8.77 16.97 -2.70
CA ILE A 208 -8.36 16.09 -3.78
C ILE A 208 -9.44 16.20 -4.84
N LEU A 209 -9.13 16.85 -5.95
CA LEU A 209 -10.08 17.20 -7.00
C LEU A 209 -9.72 16.47 -8.30
N PRO A 210 -10.32 15.30 -8.60
CA PRO A 210 -10.18 14.67 -9.89
C PRO A 210 -10.77 15.60 -10.96
N LEU A 211 -9.94 16.12 -11.87
CA LEU A 211 -10.37 16.94 -12.99
C LEU A 211 -10.90 16.08 -14.15
N ASN A 212 -10.31 14.89 -14.30
CA ASN A 212 -10.72 13.82 -15.18
C ASN A 212 -10.04 12.51 -14.78
N GLU A 213 -10.17 11.45 -15.58
CA GLU A 213 -9.57 10.11 -15.30
C GLU A 213 -8.04 10.13 -15.14
N LYS A 214 -7.34 11.12 -15.71
CA LYS A 214 -5.88 11.20 -15.72
C LYS A 214 -5.32 12.30 -14.82
N TRP A 215 -6.06 13.38 -14.58
CA TRP A 215 -5.58 14.54 -13.88
C TRP A 215 -6.27 14.75 -12.54
N THR A 216 -5.48 15.03 -11.52
CA THR A 216 -5.96 15.38 -10.17
C THR A 216 -5.27 16.64 -9.70
N LEU A 217 -6.06 17.61 -9.20
CA LEU A 217 -5.60 18.83 -8.56
C LEU A 217 -5.74 18.68 -7.05
N GLN A 218 -4.72 19.10 -6.30
CA GLN A 218 -4.70 19.05 -4.84
C GLN A 218 -4.27 20.41 -4.29
N PRO A 219 -5.20 21.31 -4.00
CA PRO A 219 -4.92 22.53 -3.25
C PRO A 219 -4.85 22.23 -1.74
N GLU A 220 -3.95 22.93 -1.05
CA GLU A 220 -3.81 22.90 0.40
C GLU A 220 -3.51 24.30 0.91
N VAL A 221 -3.97 24.62 2.11
CA VAL A 221 -3.68 25.80 2.87
C VAL A 221 -3.44 25.45 4.32
N GLY A 222 -2.43 26.03 4.92
CA GLY A 222 -2.14 25.93 6.35
C GLY A 222 -2.08 27.32 6.98
N TYR A 223 -2.48 27.39 8.24
CA TYR A 223 -2.47 28.62 9.04
C TYR A 223 -2.07 28.31 10.49
N GLN A 224 -1.15 29.11 11.02
CA GLN A 224 -0.65 29.03 12.39
C GLN A 224 -0.81 30.42 13.05
N PRO A 225 -1.69 30.55 14.05
CA PRO A 225 -1.87 31.82 14.73
C PRO A 225 -0.67 32.13 15.66
N SER A 226 0.01 33.24 15.41
CA SER A 226 1.14 33.73 16.24
C SER A 226 2.25 32.68 16.46
N PRO A 227 2.81 32.08 15.37
CA PRO A 227 3.82 31.05 15.51
C PRO A 227 5.15 31.61 15.97
N TYR A 228 5.92 30.82 16.72
CA TYR A 228 7.28 31.13 17.11
C TYR A 228 8.32 30.61 16.10
N PHE A 229 8.12 29.40 15.59
CA PHE A 229 9.05 28.75 14.64
C PHE A 229 8.34 28.14 13.43
N LEU A 230 7.01 27.91 13.48
CA LEU A 230 6.25 27.49 12.32
C LEU A 230 5.97 28.68 11.38
N PRO A 231 5.62 28.45 10.12
CA PRO A 231 5.18 29.52 9.24
C PRO A 231 3.83 30.10 9.69
N GLU A 232 3.58 31.38 9.42
CA GLU A 232 2.28 32.01 9.66
C GLU A 232 1.20 31.35 8.81
N TRP A 233 1.51 31.13 7.53
CA TRP A 233 0.64 30.41 6.61
C TRP A 233 1.43 29.78 5.47
N HIS A 234 0.81 28.81 4.82
CA HIS A 234 1.29 28.29 3.57
C HIS A 234 0.15 27.94 2.63
N THR A 235 0.44 27.92 1.34
CA THR A 235 -0.39 27.36 0.30
C THR A 235 0.41 26.37 -0.53
N ASP A 236 -0.19 25.24 -0.90
CA ASP A 236 0.38 24.26 -1.84
C ASP A 236 -0.64 23.97 -2.94
N LEU A 237 -0.19 23.93 -4.17
CA LEU A 237 -1.00 23.55 -5.32
C LEU A 237 -0.28 22.43 -6.07
N ARG A 238 -0.78 21.22 -5.97
CA ARG A 238 -0.23 20.04 -6.64
C ARG A 238 -1.13 19.61 -7.79
N LEU A 239 -0.57 19.54 -9.01
CA LEU A 239 -1.19 18.96 -10.19
C LEU A 239 -0.52 17.64 -10.51
N GLN A 240 -1.30 16.54 -10.47
CA GLN A 240 -0.85 15.18 -10.72
C GLN A 240 -1.47 14.62 -11.98
N ARG A 241 -0.67 13.89 -12.76
CA ARG A 241 -1.11 13.14 -13.93
C ARG A 241 -0.77 11.67 -13.79
N ARG A 242 -1.77 10.82 -14.08
CA ARG A 242 -1.59 9.39 -14.23
C ARG A 242 -1.26 9.07 -15.68
N PHE A 243 -0.24 8.23 -15.85
CA PHE A 243 0.17 7.67 -17.13
C PHE A 243 -0.10 6.16 -17.14
N GLU A 244 0.08 5.56 -18.29
CA GLU A 244 0.00 4.10 -18.43
C GLU A 244 1.12 3.38 -17.67
N ASN A 245 0.98 2.05 -17.50
CA ASN A 245 1.97 1.19 -16.85
C ASN A 245 2.37 1.59 -15.42
N GLY A 246 1.43 2.20 -14.68
CA GLY A 246 1.61 2.53 -13.27
C GLY A 246 2.49 3.75 -12.99
N TYR A 247 2.75 4.60 -14.00
CA TYR A 247 3.48 5.85 -13.78
C TYR A 247 2.57 6.98 -13.33
N LEU A 248 3.06 7.78 -12.39
CA LEU A 248 2.48 9.05 -11.97
C LEU A 248 3.53 10.14 -12.08
N GLY A 249 3.14 11.32 -12.56
CA GLY A 249 3.96 12.51 -12.52
C GLY A 249 3.19 13.63 -11.81
N ALA A 250 3.89 14.48 -11.06
CA ALA A 250 3.27 15.63 -10.44
C ALA A 250 4.20 16.84 -10.42
N VAL A 251 3.58 18.00 -10.46
CA VAL A 251 4.22 19.30 -10.19
C VAL A 251 3.48 19.92 -9.01
N SER A 252 4.21 20.41 -8.02
CA SER A 252 3.61 21.17 -6.93
C SER A 252 4.35 22.50 -6.73
N MET A 253 3.60 23.54 -6.42
CA MET A 253 4.09 24.86 -6.08
C MET A 253 3.60 25.18 -4.67
N ARG A 254 4.54 25.43 -3.75
CA ARG A 254 4.23 25.79 -2.37
C ARG A 254 4.84 27.15 -2.08
N ARG A 255 4.02 28.02 -1.50
CA ARG A 255 4.45 29.25 -0.87
C ARG A 255 4.28 29.14 0.64
N THR A 256 5.31 29.50 1.37
CA THR A 256 5.34 29.48 2.82
C THR A 256 5.79 30.85 3.32
N GLU A 257 5.01 31.46 4.19
CA GLU A 257 5.29 32.77 4.78
C GLU A 257 5.64 32.58 6.25
N TYR A 258 6.80 33.04 6.63
CA TYR A 258 7.26 33.18 8.00
C TYR A 258 7.23 34.65 8.39
N GLU A 259 7.28 35.00 9.67
CA GLU A 259 7.29 36.37 10.16
C GLU A 259 8.37 37.23 9.47
N THR A 260 9.54 36.65 9.21
CA THR A 260 10.70 37.38 8.70
C THR A 260 11.12 37.05 7.29
N THR A 261 10.54 35.98 6.67
CA THR A 261 10.99 35.53 5.36
C THR A 261 9.92 34.72 4.64
N ARG A 262 10.10 34.61 3.33
CA ARG A 262 9.26 33.83 2.45
C ARG A 262 10.06 32.72 1.77
N VAL A 263 9.41 31.58 1.60
CA VAL A 263 9.96 30.40 0.92
C VAL A 263 8.98 29.97 -0.19
N ASP A 264 9.45 29.96 -1.43
CA ASP A 264 8.73 29.46 -2.58
C ASP A 264 9.38 28.16 -3.07
N ARG A 265 8.63 27.03 -3.12
CA ARG A 265 9.15 25.73 -3.52
C ARG A 265 8.40 25.18 -4.73
N LEU A 266 9.18 24.78 -5.76
CA LEU A 266 8.72 23.97 -6.86
C LEU A 266 9.17 22.53 -6.66
N ALA A 267 8.24 21.57 -6.67
CA ALA A 267 8.54 20.16 -6.61
C ALA A 267 8.09 19.42 -7.87
N LEU A 268 9.01 18.63 -8.44
CA LEU A 268 8.76 17.75 -9.59
C LEU A 268 8.84 16.31 -9.13
N SER A 269 7.74 15.57 -9.22
CA SER A 269 7.66 14.19 -8.73
C SER A 269 7.37 13.21 -9.84
N ALA A 270 8.03 12.05 -9.78
CA ALA A 270 7.75 10.89 -10.60
C ALA A 270 7.62 9.65 -9.71
N GLU A 271 6.57 8.87 -9.91
CA GLU A 271 6.33 7.64 -9.16
C GLU A 271 6.04 6.50 -10.14
N ARG A 272 6.40 5.29 -9.75
CA ARG A 272 6.05 4.07 -10.48
C ARG A 272 5.54 3.01 -9.53
N TYR A 273 4.39 2.43 -9.87
CA TYR A 273 3.81 1.27 -9.21
C TYR A 273 4.07 0.03 -10.06
N PHE A 274 4.66 -1.00 -9.47
CA PHE A 274 5.00 -2.26 -10.14
C PHE A 274 4.92 -3.43 -9.16
N GLY A 275 4.04 -4.37 -9.44
CA GLY A 275 3.73 -5.43 -8.48
C GLY A 275 3.29 -4.85 -7.14
N ASN A 276 3.94 -5.26 -6.08
CA ASN A 276 3.69 -4.77 -4.72
C ASN A 276 4.57 -3.57 -4.33
N TRP A 277 5.27 -2.98 -5.26
CA TRP A 277 6.22 -1.90 -4.99
C TRP A 277 5.72 -0.56 -5.51
N ARG A 278 6.05 0.50 -4.78
CA ARG A 278 6.01 1.88 -5.25
C ARG A 278 7.41 2.49 -5.11
N ALA A 279 8.00 2.89 -6.20
CA ALA A 279 9.20 3.72 -6.22
C ALA A 279 8.82 5.16 -6.55
N GLY A 280 9.41 6.12 -5.88
CA GLY A 280 9.17 7.54 -6.07
C GLY A 280 10.45 8.34 -6.03
N TYR A 281 10.48 9.41 -6.82
CA TYR A 281 11.52 10.43 -6.80
C TYR A 281 10.87 11.81 -6.84
N THR A 282 11.38 12.73 -6.04
CA THR A 282 10.97 14.14 -6.06
C THR A 282 12.21 15.03 -6.06
N LEU A 283 12.26 15.95 -7.01
CA LEU A 283 13.18 17.07 -7.05
C LEU A 283 12.50 18.29 -6.45
N ASN A 284 13.09 18.88 -5.41
CA ASN A 284 12.66 20.14 -4.81
C ASN A 284 13.63 21.25 -5.24
N ILE A 285 13.10 22.35 -5.72
CA ILE A 285 13.82 23.58 -6.00
C ILE A 285 13.13 24.64 -5.15
N THR A 286 13.86 25.15 -4.16
CA THR A 286 13.31 26.07 -3.18
C THR A 286 13.99 27.43 -3.38
N ASP A 287 13.21 28.50 -3.47
CA ASP A 287 13.69 29.87 -3.46
C ASP A 287 13.45 30.45 -2.04
N VAL A 288 14.53 30.72 -1.35
CA VAL A 288 14.50 31.29 -0.01
C VAL A 288 14.90 32.75 -0.13
N ALA A 289 14.00 33.66 0.21
CA ALA A 289 14.28 35.09 0.13
C ALA A 289 15.58 35.42 0.89
N ASP A 290 16.53 36.04 0.19
CA ASP A 290 17.84 36.45 0.70
C ASP A 290 18.81 35.32 1.13
N ALA A 291 18.46 34.03 0.92
CA ALA A 291 19.28 32.88 1.37
C ALA A 291 19.64 31.86 0.25
N GLY A 292 19.22 32.12 -1.00
CA GLY A 292 19.60 31.31 -2.14
C GLY A 292 18.53 30.33 -2.61
N THR A 293 18.94 29.40 -3.48
CA THR A 293 18.02 28.44 -4.12
C THR A 293 18.51 27.01 -3.87
N PRO A 294 18.27 26.44 -2.67
CA PRO A 294 18.62 25.07 -2.34
C PRO A 294 17.87 24.06 -3.22
N VAL A 295 18.55 22.97 -3.52
CA VAL A 295 18.02 21.85 -4.33
C VAL A 295 18.10 20.56 -3.53
N GLY A 296 16.96 19.96 -3.31
CA GLY A 296 16.81 18.71 -2.56
C GLY A 296 16.26 17.57 -3.41
N HIS A 297 16.66 16.35 -3.09
CA HIS A 297 16.26 15.12 -3.74
C HIS A 297 15.65 14.16 -2.73
N ASN A 298 14.44 13.69 -2.99
CA ASN A 298 13.77 12.69 -2.17
C ASN A 298 13.56 11.42 -2.98
N LEU A 299 14.02 10.29 -2.45
CA LEU A 299 13.80 8.96 -2.99
C LEU A 299 12.95 8.15 -2.03
N GLY A 300 12.02 7.38 -2.57
CA GLY A 300 11.14 6.54 -1.78
C GLY A 300 10.94 5.18 -2.41
N LEU A 301 10.90 4.14 -1.57
CA LEU A 301 10.54 2.80 -1.97
C LEU A 301 9.63 2.19 -0.93
N ASP A 302 8.43 1.78 -1.33
CA ASP A 302 7.44 1.14 -0.47
C ASP A 302 7.13 -0.27 -0.97
N TYR A 303 6.96 -1.20 -0.05
CA TYR A 303 6.48 -2.55 -0.30
C TYR A 303 5.13 -2.77 0.38
N TYR A 304 4.10 -3.06 -0.42
CA TYR A 304 2.74 -3.35 0.02
C TYR A 304 2.60 -4.86 0.22
N TYR A 305 2.45 -5.31 1.47
CA TYR A 305 2.44 -6.74 1.79
C TYR A 305 1.06 -7.29 2.17
N ARG A 306 0.09 -6.42 2.45
CA ARG A 306 -1.27 -6.82 2.81
C ARG A 306 -2.26 -5.67 2.56
N GLY A 307 -2.87 -5.62 1.39
CA GLY A 307 -3.80 -4.55 1.02
C GLY A 307 -3.19 -3.16 1.18
N LEU A 308 -3.73 -2.36 2.10
CA LEU A 308 -3.23 -1.01 2.39
C LEU A 308 -2.03 -0.97 3.35
N SER A 309 -1.56 -2.13 3.82
CA SER A 309 -0.39 -2.22 4.70
C SER A 309 0.89 -2.17 3.89
N TYR A 310 1.82 -1.33 4.30
CA TYR A 310 3.11 -1.21 3.65
C TYR A 310 4.22 -0.92 4.67
N ALA A 311 5.44 -1.21 4.26
CA ALA A 311 6.67 -0.70 4.85
C ALA A 311 7.52 -0.07 3.75
N GLY A 312 8.24 0.98 4.06
CA GLY A 312 9.02 1.70 3.06
C GLY A 312 10.22 2.41 3.65
N VAL A 313 11.11 2.81 2.75
CA VAL A 313 12.31 3.60 3.05
C VAL A 313 12.23 4.93 2.32
N ARG A 314 12.74 5.99 2.97
CA ARG A 314 12.91 7.32 2.37
C ARG A 314 14.36 7.74 2.53
N LEU A 315 14.90 8.33 1.48
CA LEU A 315 16.21 8.96 1.47
C LEU A 315 16.05 10.39 0.98
N THR A 316 16.55 11.34 1.76
CA THR A 316 16.63 12.75 1.37
C THR A 316 18.10 13.15 1.33
N VAL A 317 18.50 13.79 0.23
CA VAL A 317 19.84 14.34 0.06
C VAL A 317 19.76 15.65 -0.71
N GLY A 318 20.70 16.55 -0.47
CA GLY A 318 20.80 17.84 -1.15
C GLY A 318 20.93 18.98 -0.16
N GLU A 319 20.40 20.11 -0.52
CA GLU A 319 20.32 21.28 0.35
C GLU A 319 18.84 21.56 0.69
N GLU A 320 18.57 21.91 1.93
CA GLU A 320 17.25 22.28 2.39
C GLU A 320 17.31 23.49 3.32
N GLU A 321 16.19 24.19 3.38
CA GLU A 321 15.96 25.24 4.37
C GLU A 321 15.67 24.63 5.76
N ALA A 322 16.19 25.24 6.79
CA ALA A 322 15.86 24.91 8.19
C ALA A 322 15.67 26.19 8.99
N VAL A 323 14.76 26.15 9.95
CA VAL A 323 14.54 27.24 10.90
C VAL A 323 15.38 26.98 12.15
N GLU A 324 16.28 27.89 12.47
CA GLU A 324 17.11 27.88 13.66
C GLU A 324 16.90 29.22 14.41
N GLU A 325 16.37 29.18 15.63
CA GLU A 325 16.15 30.36 16.48
C GLU A 325 15.57 31.57 15.71
N GLN A 326 14.49 31.38 14.96
CA GLN A 326 13.83 32.42 14.13
C GLN A 326 14.62 32.84 12.87
N ARG A 327 15.69 32.15 12.52
CA ARG A 327 16.41 32.38 11.27
C ARG A 327 16.23 31.22 10.33
N LEU A 328 16.04 31.52 9.05
CA LEU A 328 16.06 30.53 8.00
C LEU A 328 17.51 30.36 7.54
N ILE A 329 17.97 29.12 7.56
CA ILE A 329 19.30 28.72 7.08
C ILE A 329 19.14 27.72 5.96
N THR A 330 20.07 27.73 5.03
CA THR A 330 20.26 26.68 4.02
C THR A 330 21.48 25.86 4.33
N SER A 331 21.35 24.54 4.29
CA SER A 331 22.49 23.66 4.51
C SER A 331 22.29 22.31 3.85
N ASP A 332 23.39 21.57 3.71
CA ASP A 332 23.37 20.19 3.26
C ASP A 332 22.47 19.33 4.15
N VAL A 333 21.65 18.49 3.55
CA VAL A 333 20.79 17.54 4.24
C VAL A 333 21.08 16.13 3.79
N ARG A 334 21.13 15.22 4.76
CA ARG A 334 21.10 13.78 4.56
C ARG A 334 20.15 13.17 5.55
N ALA A 335 19.07 12.58 5.06
CA ALA A 335 18.12 11.90 5.94
C ALA A 335 17.76 10.52 5.40
N LEU A 336 17.58 9.59 6.32
CA LEU A 336 17.10 8.24 6.05
C LEU A 336 15.98 7.93 7.03
N SER A 337 14.82 7.49 6.53
CA SER A 337 13.77 6.98 7.41
C SER A 337 13.19 5.66 6.91
N LEU A 338 12.69 4.89 7.87
CA LEU A 338 11.84 3.72 7.66
C LEU A 338 10.46 4.09 8.17
N GLN A 339 9.45 3.78 7.38
CA GLN A 339 8.07 4.10 7.73
C GLN A 339 7.13 2.98 7.33
N GLY A 340 5.96 2.97 7.93
CA GLY A 340 4.97 2.00 7.55
C GLY A 340 3.58 2.26 8.10
N ARG A 341 2.64 1.49 7.54
CA ARG A 341 1.28 1.40 8.01
C ARG A 341 0.86 -0.06 8.01
N HIS A 342 0.29 -0.50 9.12
CA HIS A 342 -0.19 -1.86 9.27
C HIS A 342 -1.66 -1.85 9.67
N TRP A 343 -2.54 -2.33 8.77
CA TRP A 343 -3.95 -2.56 9.04
C TRP A 343 -4.12 -3.90 9.75
N PHE A 344 -4.46 -3.88 11.04
CA PHE A 344 -4.75 -5.09 11.81
C PHE A 344 -6.24 -5.43 11.80
N SER A 345 -7.10 -4.54 11.30
CA SER A 345 -8.50 -4.80 10.99
C SER A 345 -8.96 -3.95 9.78
N ARG A 346 -10.22 -4.12 9.34
CA ARG A 346 -10.81 -3.28 8.28
C ARG A 346 -10.93 -1.81 8.68
N ARG A 347 -10.96 -1.50 9.99
CA ARG A 347 -11.19 -0.16 10.53
C ARG A 347 -9.97 0.44 11.20
N TRP A 348 -9.00 -0.36 11.65
CA TRP A 348 -7.89 0.12 12.46
C TRP A 348 -6.55 -0.18 11.84
N ALA A 349 -5.70 0.82 11.80
CA ALA A 349 -4.30 0.67 11.43
C ALA A 349 -3.38 1.41 12.40
N MET A 350 -2.18 0.89 12.55
CA MET A 350 -1.05 1.57 13.18
C MET A 350 -0.17 2.17 12.08
N THR A 351 0.31 3.40 12.30
CA THR A 351 1.37 4.03 11.51
C THR A 351 2.61 4.22 12.35
N TRP A 352 3.76 4.13 11.73
CA TRP A 352 5.04 4.33 12.43
C TRP A 352 6.09 4.90 11.45
N GLU A 353 7.02 5.66 12.00
CA GLU A 353 8.20 6.15 11.31
C GLU A 353 9.36 6.24 12.29
N ILE A 354 10.54 5.81 11.87
CA ILE A 354 11.80 6.01 12.57
C ILE A 354 12.81 6.57 11.56
N GLY A 355 13.60 7.54 11.98
CA GLY A 355 14.56 8.13 11.05
C GLY A 355 15.74 8.80 11.72
N HIS A 356 16.68 9.15 10.84
CA HIS A 356 17.90 9.86 11.15
C HIS A 356 18.09 10.96 10.10
N HIS A 357 18.43 12.18 10.56
CA HIS A 357 18.60 13.36 9.73
C HIS A 357 19.81 14.13 10.20
N LYS A 358 20.69 14.48 9.29
CA LYS A 358 21.80 15.38 9.51
C LYS A 358 21.58 16.66 8.72
N GLN A 359 21.58 17.81 9.42
CA GLN A 359 21.44 19.15 8.85
C GLN A 359 22.79 19.85 8.90
N GLY A 360 23.59 19.74 7.84
CA GLY A 360 24.92 20.32 7.77
C GLY A 360 25.77 19.95 8.98
N ASP A 361 26.37 20.96 9.59
CA ASP A 361 27.07 20.85 10.88
C ASP A 361 26.26 21.44 12.06
N TYR A 362 24.99 21.79 11.82
CA TYR A 362 24.14 22.42 12.84
C TYR A 362 23.66 21.41 13.86
N TYR A 363 23.02 20.33 13.42
CA TYR A 363 22.52 19.25 14.28
C TYR A 363 22.33 17.94 13.55
N THR A 364 22.30 16.89 14.33
CA THR A 364 21.76 15.59 13.93
C THR A 364 20.54 15.29 14.77
N ARG A 365 19.46 14.78 14.16
CA ARG A 365 18.27 14.36 14.90
C ARG A 365 17.86 12.94 14.52
N GLN A 366 17.34 12.24 15.51
CA GLN A 366 16.71 10.94 15.35
C GLN A 366 15.28 11.04 15.84
N TRP A 367 14.36 10.37 15.15
CA TRP A 367 12.95 10.45 15.57
C TRP A 367 12.25 9.12 15.56
N LEU A 368 11.21 9.04 16.39
CA LEU A 368 10.20 8.01 16.37
C LEU A 368 8.83 8.68 16.32
N GLN A 369 8.02 8.29 15.33
CA GLN A 369 6.62 8.64 15.23
C GLN A 369 5.76 7.40 15.32
N LEU A 370 4.68 7.48 16.09
CA LEU A 370 3.64 6.45 16.19
C LEU A 370 2.28 7.09 15.97
N GLY A 371 1.38 6.36 15.32
CA GLY A 371 0.02 6.83 15.10
C GLY A 371 -0.98 5.69 15.06
N LEU A 372 -2.21 6.02 15.39
CA LEU A 372 -3.36 5.15 15.31
C LEU A 372 -4.37 5.76 14.34
N ARG A 373 -4.84 4.96 13.37
CA ARG A 373 -5.81 5.36 12.35
C ARG A 373 -7.07 4.54 12.47
N HIS A 374 -8.21 5.20 12.40
CA HIS A 374 -9.53 4.60 12.36
C HIS A 374 -10.27 4.98 11.07
N ALA A 375 -10.83 3.98 10.36
CA ALA A 375 -11.65 4.17 9.17
C ALA A 375 -13.12 3.83 9.48
N PHE A 376 -14.08 4.64 8.98
CA PHE A 376 -15.52 4.51 9.26
C PHE A 376 -16.37 5.02 8.10
#